data_739c0542b95a8c3a237fa3bdf58c22e0
#
_entry.id   739c0542b95a8c3a237fa3bdf58c22e0
#
_cell.length_a   1.000
_cell.length_b   1.000
_cell.length_c   1.000
_cell.angle_alpha   90.00
_cell.angle_beta   90.00
_cell.angle_gamma   90.00
#
_symmetry.space_group_name_H-M   'P 1'
#
loop_
_entity.id
_entity.type
_entity.pdbx_description
1 polymer ?
#
loop_
_entity_poly.entity_id
_entity_poly.type
_entity_poly.pdbx_seq_one_letter_code
_entity_poly.pdbx_strand_id
1 'polypeptide(L)'
;MSTVLQVESINVYYGSIHAVKDVSFHVEQGEVVTLIGANGAGKSTTLDTVAGLLHSRTGSVRFMGEELRHVPGHRLVGRGMALVPEGRRIFQQMTVQENLDMGGYCRGGDLSADMERVYERFPRLKERRRQVPGRCPAASSRCWPWAGR
;
A
#
# COMPACT_ATOMS: atom_id res chain seq x y z
N MET A 1 -20.25 -15.43 -2.08
CA MET A 1 -19.17 -14.57 -1.58
C MET A 1 -19.01 -13.42 -2.56
N SER A 2 -18.74 -12.21 -2.12
CA SER A 2 -18.67 -11.05 -3.03
C SER A 2 -17.21 -10.80 -3.42
N THR A 3 -16.94 -10.76 -4.72
CA THR A 3 -15.61 -10.42 -5.25
C THR A 3 -15.33 -8.95 -4.99
N VAL A 4 -14.28 -8.69 -4.25
CA VAL A 4 -13.82 -7.32 -3.90
C VAL A 4 -12.88 -6.78 -4.95
N LEU A 5 -11.96 -7.60 -5.45
CA LEU A 5 -11.00 -7.23 -6.49
C LEU A 5 -11.03 -8.27 -7.61
N GLN A 6 -11.07 -7.80 -8.85
CA GLN A 6 -11.02 -8.64 -10.04
C GLN A 6 -9.99 -8.06 -10.99
N VAL A 7 -9.04 -8.87 -11.40
CA VAL A 7 -7.98 -8.53 -12.36
C VAL A 7 -8.07 -9.51 -13.50
N GLU A 8 -8.21 -9.00 -14.72
CA GLU A 8 -8.41 -9.81 -15.92
C GLU A 8 -7.38 -9.46 -16.98
N SER A 9 -6.57 -10.44 -17.35
CA SER A 9 -5.64 -10.43 -18.49
C SER A 9 -4.80 -9.14 -18.59
N ILE A 10 -4.30 -8.64 -17.47
CA ILE A 10 -3.51 -7.40 -17.46
C ILE A 10 -2.14 -7.62 -18.11
N ASN A 11 -1.78 -6.69 -18.98
CA ASN A 11 -0.46 -6.61 -19.60
C ASN A 11 0.15 -5.24 -19.32
N VAL A 12 1.30 -5.23 -18.63
CA VAL A 12 1.97 -4.01 -18.20
C VAL A 12 3.34 -3.90 -18.81
N TYR A 13 3.68 -2.72 -19.28
CA TYR A 13 4.92 -2.43 -19.98
C TYR A 13 5.67 -1.26 -19.36
N TYR A 14 6.98 -1.37 -19.27
CA TYR A 14 7.91 -0.26 -19.05
C TYR A 14 8.62 0.05 -20.37
N GLY A 15 8.10 1.04 -21.11
CA GLY A 15 8.57 1.29 -22.48
C GLY A 15 8.36 0.07 -23.39
N SER A 16 9.44 -0.56 -23.85
CA SER A 16 9.42 -1.80 -24.64
C SER A 16 9.42 -3.09 -23.83
N ILE A 17 9.68 -3.01 -22.52
CA ILE A 17 9.80 -4.20 -21.67
C ILE A 17 8.41 -4.64 -21.21
N HIS A 18 8.00 -5.87 -21.53
CA HIS A 18 6.75 -6.49 -21.10
C HIS A 18 6.95 -7.08 -19.70
N ALA A 19 6.60 -6.32 -18.67
CA ALA A 19 6.85 -6.65 -17.27
C ALA A 19 5.81 -7.60 -16.64
N VAL A 20 4.53 -7.47 -17.02
CA VAL A 20 3.44 -8.35 -16.59
C VAL A 20 2.72 -8.85 -17.81
N LYS A 21 2.56 -10.18 -17.93
CA LYS A 21 2.02 -10.85 -19.10
C LYS A 21 0.77 -11.63 -18.72
N ASP A 22 -0.36 -11.17 -19.22
CA ASP A 22 -1.67 -11.88 -19.18
C ASP A 22 -2.01 -12.41 -17.75
N VAL A 23 -1.87 -11.57 -16.74
CA VAL A 23 -2.14 -11.96 -15.35
C VAL A 23 -3.61 -11.73 -15.02
N SER A 24 -4.25 -12.78 -14.49
CA SER A 24 -5.63 -12.75 -14.02
C SER A 24 -5.74 -13.35 -12.63
N PHE A 25 -6.46 -12.72 -11.73
CA PHE A 25 -6.81 -13.23 -10.42
C PHE A 25 -7.99 -12.45 -9.83
N HIS A 26 -8.58 -12.98 -8.78
CA HIS A 26 -9.61 -12.28 -8.02
C HIS A 26 -9.33 -12.41 -6.52
N VAL A 27 -9.93 -11.52 -5.73
CA VAL A 27 -9.90 -11.54 -4.27
C VAL A 27 -11.33 -11.40 -3.77
N GLU A 28 -11.76 -12.32 -2.92
CA GLU A 28 -13.06 -12.27 -2.28
C GLU A 28 -13.00 -11.53 -0.92
N GLN A 29 -14.15 -11.15 -0.42
CA GLN A 29 -14.25 -10.48 0.86
C GLN A 29 -13.77 -11.42 1.99
N GLY A 30 -12.78 -10.93 2.78
CA GLY A 30 -12.17 -11.68 3.87
C GLY A 30 -11.08 -12.67 3.43
N GLU A 31 -10.77 -12.75 2.15
CA GLU A 31 -9.72 -13.61 1.63
C GLU A 31 -8.34 -12.97 1.73
N VAL A 32 -7.31 -13.80 1.89
CA VAL A 32 -5.90 -13.42 1.81
C VAL A 32 -5.28 -14.10 0.60
N VAL A 33 -4.91 -13.31 -0.41
CA VAL A 33 -4.27 -13.78 -1.64
C VAL A 33 -2.78 -13.47 -1.61
N THR A 34 -1.94 -14.44 -1.99
CA THR A 34 -0.48 -14.28 -2.03
C THR A 34 0.05 -14.42 -3.45
N LEU A 35 0.81 -13.41 -3.91
CA LEU A 35 1.54 -13.47 -5.17
C LEU A 35 2.94 -14.03 -4.92
N ILE A 36 3.23 -15.22 -5.48
CA ILE A 36 4.52 -15.90 -5.33
C ILE A 36 5.26 -15.86 -6.68
N GLY A 37 6.57 -15.67 -6.64
CA GLY A 37 7.40 -15.66 -7.83
C GLY A 37 8.82 -15.13 -7.54
N ALA A 38 9.75 -15.36 -8.43
CA ALA A 38 11.12 -14.88 -8.35
C ALA A 38 11.21 -13.33 -8.36
N ASN A 39 12.38 -12.79 -8.02
CA ASN A 39 12.64 -11.35 -8.20
C ASN A 39 12.56 -11.00 -9.70
N GLY A 40 11.85 -9.93 -10.02
CA GLY A 40 11.58 -9.55 -11.40
C GLY A 40 10.36 -10.23 -12.05
N ALA A 41 9.64 -11.12 -11.37
CA ALA A 41 8.45 -11.77 -11.90
C ALA A 41 7.20 -10.86 -12.04
N GLY A 42 7.34 -9.55 -11.81
CA GLY A 42 6.24 -8.59 -11.97
C GLY A 42 5.30 -8.45 -10.78
N LYS A 43 5.61 -9.03 -9.60
CA LYS A 43 4.74 -8.96 -8.41
C LYS A 43 4.44 -7.52 -7.97
N SER A 44 5.48 -6.72 -7.74
CA SER A 44 5.35 -5.30 -7.35
C SER A 44 4.67 -4.50 -8.46
N THR A 45 5.01 -4.76 -9.73
CA THR A 45 4.36 -4.13 -10.89
C THR A 45 2.86 -4.44 -10.94
N THR A 46 2.46 -5.67 -10.62
CA THR A 46 1.04 -6.06 -10.55
C THR A 46 0.33 -5.30 -9.44
N LEU A 47 0.93 -5.23 -8.24
CA LEU A 47 0.36 -4.47 -7.11
C LEU A 47 0.27 -2.97 -7.41
N ASP A 48 1.30 -2.38 -8.01
CA ASP A 48 1.29 -0.97 -8.42
C ASP A 48 0.22 -0.68 -9.47
N THR A 49 -0.04 -1.65 -10.38
CA THR A 49 -1.11 -1.54 -11.38
C THR A 49 -2.48 -1.60 -10.73
N VAL A 50 -2.69 -2.52 -9.79
CA VAL A 50 -3.95 -2.63 -9.03
C VAL A 50 -4.19 -1.36 -8.20
N ALA A 51 -3.13 -0.80 -7.60
CA ALA A 51 -3.21 0.44 -6.81
C ALA A 51 -3.33 1.73 -7.67
N GLY A 52 -3.41 1.62 -8.98
CA GLY A 52 -3.57 2.76 -9.89
C GLY A 52 -2.32 3.66 -10.00
N LEU A 53 -1.15 3.16 -9.62
CA LEU A 53 0.14 3.84 -9.80
C LEU A 53 0.72 3.59 -11.20
N LEU A 54 0.39 2.45 -11.79
CA LEU A 54 0.72 2.07 -13.16
C LEU A 54 -0.56 1.76 -13.94
N HIS A 55 -0.50 1.88 -15.24
CA HIS A 55 -1.62 1.53 -16.11
C HIS A 55 -1.29 0.31 -16.95
N SER A 56 -2.21 -0.66 -16.98
CA SER A 56 -2.13 -1.77 -17.91
C SER A 56 -2.42 -1.28 -19.33
N ARG A 57 -1.69 -1.81 -20.32
CA ARG A 57 -1.97 -1.54 -21.74
C ARG A 57 -3.26 -2.24 -22.18
N THR A 58 -3.46 -3.47 -21.72
CA THR A 58 -4.65 -4.29 -21.98
C THR A 58 -5.11 -4.94 -20.67
N GLY A 59 -6.31 -5.50 -20.69
CA GLY A 59 -6.93 -6.11 -19.53
C GLY A 59 -7.73 -5.11 -18.70
N SER A 60 -8.33 -5.58 -17.62
CA SER A 60 -9.15 -4.77 -16.72
C SER A 60 -8.81 -5.02 -15.25
N VAL A 61 -8.99 -3.99 -14.43
CA VAL A 61 -8.92 -4.09 -12.98
C VAL A 61 -10.20 -3.48 -12.42
N ARG A 62 -10.95 -4.27 -11.66
CA ARG A 62 -12.19 -3.83 -11.01
C ARG A 62 -12.09 -3.97 -9.51
N PHE A 63 -12.55 -2.95 -8.80
CA PHE A 63 -12.64 -2.94 -7.35
C PHE A 63 -14.07 -2.65 -6.94
N MET A 64 -14.67 -3.54 -6.13
CA MET A 64 -16.09 -3.48 -5.74
C MET A 64 -17.04 -3.29 -6.95
N GLY A 65 -16.72 -3.95 -8.07
CA GLY A 65 -17.50 -3.89 -9.31
C GLY A 65 -17.19 -2.68 -10.21
N GLU A 66 -16.44 -1.69 -9.74
CA GLU A 66 -16.06 -0.51 -10.54
C GLU A 66 -14.72 -0.72 -11.27
N GLU A 67 -14.66 -0.34 -12.52
CA GLU A 67 -13.44 -0.36 -13.35
C GLU A 67 -12.46 0.74 -12.87
N LEU A 68 -11.20 0.35 -12.61
CA LEU A 68 -10.18 1.27 -12.11
C LEU A 68 -9.28 1.90 -13.17
N ARG A 69 -9.43 1.56 -14.44
CA ARG A 69 -8.50 1.93 -15.53
C ARG A 69 -8.18 3.42 -15.60
N HIS A 70 -9.14 4.28 -15.24
CA HIS A 70 -8.98 5.74 -15.28
C HIS A 70 -9.07 6.41 -13.90
N VAL A 71 -9.05 5.62 -12.84
CA VAL A 71 -9.14 6.12 -11.48
C VAL A 71 -7.73 6.35 -10.95
N PRO A 72 -7.33 7.60 -10.64
CA PRO A 72 -6.01 7.86 -10.10
C PRO A 72 -5.86 7.25 -8.69
N GLY A 73 -4.68 6.70 -8.39
CA GLY A 73 -4.41 5.93 -7.17
C GLY A 73 -4.77 6.67 -5.86
N HIS A 74 -4.60 8.01 -5.81
CA HIS A 74 -4.97 8.79 -4.63
C HIS A 74 -6.47 8.75 -4.29
N ARG A 75 -7.36 8.52 -5.26
CA ARG A 75 -8.79 8.36 -5.03
C ARG A 75 -9.17 6.97 -4.51
N LEU A 76 -8.32 5.97 -4.74
CA LEU A 76 -8.57 4.59 -4.30
C LEU A 76 -8.48 4.46 -2.78
N VAL A 77 -7.65 5.27 -2.12
CA VAL A 77 -7.54 5.28 -0.65
C VAL A 77 -8.88 5.64 -0.01
N GLY A 78 -9.57 6.66 -0.53
CA GLY A 78 -10.91 7.04 -0.08
C GLY A 78 -11.99 5.97 -0.33
N ARG A 79 -11.74 5.02 -1.24
CA ARG A 79 -12.62 3.88 -1.54
C ARG A 79 -12.29 2.63 -0.70
N GLY A 80 -11.26 2.70 0.17
CA GLY A 80 -10.85 1.62 1.05
C GLY A 80 -9.72 0.72 0.52
N MET A 81 -9.08 1.08 -0.60
CA MET A 81 -7.90 0.38 -1.10
C MET A 81 -6.63 1.12 -0.69
N ALA A 82 -5.70 0.44 -0.02
CA ALA A 82 -4.41 1.00 0.35
C ALA A 82 -3.28 0.08 -0.09
N LEU A 83 -2.19 0.67 -0.58
CA LEU A 83 -0.95 -0.04 -0.90
C LEU A 83 0.11 0.31 0.13
N VAL A 84 0.73 -0.72 0.71
CA VAL A 84 1.95 -0.57 1.50
C VAL A 84 3.15 -0.85 0.58
N PRO A 85 3.88 0.18 0.13
CA PRO A 85 4.99 0.00 -0.80
C PRO A 85 6.21 -0.60 -0.12
N GLU A 86 7.09 -1.20 -0.90
CA GLU A 86 8.40 -1.61 -0.44
C GLU A 86 9.25 -0.40 -0.01
N GLY A 87 10.18 -0.61 0.95
CA GLY A 87 11.21 0.38 1.29
C GLY A 87 10.75 1.52 2.19
N ARG A 88 10.29 1.23 3.41
CA ARG A 88 10.17 2.23 4.52
C ARG A 88 9.75 3.64 4.06
N ARG A 89 8.77 3.79 3.20
CA ARG A 89 8.37 5.08 2.61
C ARG A 89 7.66 5.99 3.62
N ILE A 90 8.38 6.29 4.72
CA ILE A 90 8.00 7.24 5.75
C ILE A 90 8.62 8.61 5.46
N PHE A 91 7.99 9.65 5.90
CA PHE A 91 8.53 11.01 5.85
C PHE A 91 9.59 11.17 6.93
N GLN A 92 10.85 11.09 6.54
CA GLN A 92 12.00 11.05 7.48
C GLN A 92 12.19 12.34 8.28
N GLN A 93 11.64 13.45 7.84
CA GLN A 93 11.71 14.75 8.51
C GLN A 93 10.53 15.01 9.45
N MET A 94 9.51 14.18 9.39
CA MET A 94 8.32 14.25 10.24
C MET A 94 8.48 13.34 11.46
N THR A 95 7.84 13.69 12.56
CA THR A 95 7.74 12.85 13.74
C THR A 95 6.94 11.58 13.45
N VAL A 96 6.99 10.61 14.36
CA VAL A 96 6.13 9.40 14.31
C VAL A 96 4.66 9.78 14.22
N GLN A 97 4.23 10.72 15.08
CA GLN A 97 2.84 11.17 15.11
C GLN A 97 2.43 11.81 13.79
N GLU A 98 3.20 12.75 13.26
CA GLU A 98 2.90 13.39 11.98
C GLU A 98 2.84 12.38 10.82
N ASN A 99 3.69 11.35 10.81
CA ASN A 99 3.61 10.27 9.84
C ASN A 99 2.30 9.48 9.94
N LEU A 100 1.80 9.25 11.16
CA LEU A 100 0.53 8.57 11.39
C LEU A 100 -0.66 9.47 10.99
N ASP A 101 -0.60 10.75 11.33
CA ASP A 101 -1.61 11.75 10.95
C ASP A 101 -1.76 11.84 9.43
N MET A 102 -0.65 11.76 8.68
CA MET A 102 -0.66 11.70 7.23
C MET A 102 -1.39 10.46 6.68
N GLY A 103 -1.37 9.33 7.41
CA GLY A 103 -2.15 8.14 7.05
C GLY A 103 -3.66 8.36 7.08
N GLY A 104 -4.13 9.29 7.89
CA GLY A 104 -5.54 9.69 7.99
C GLY A 104 -5.98 10.82 7.05
N TYR A 105 -5.09 11.36 6.23
CA TYR A 105 -5.32 12.56 5.41
C TYR A 105 -6.59 12.49 4.54
N CYS A 106 -6.87 11.33 3.95
CA CYS A 106 -8.04 11.17 3.07
C CYS A 106 -9.37 11.04 3.84
N ARG A 107 -9.35 10.84 5.15
CA ARG A 107 -10.54 10.51 5.92
C ARG A 107 -11.26 11.75 6.45
N GLY A 108 -10.53 12.82 6.71
CA GLY A 108 -11.06 14.04 7.33
C GLY A 108 -11.62 13.81 8.74
N GLY A 109 -11.66 14.84 9.57
CA GLY A 109 -12.22 14.77 10.92
C GLY A 109 -11.20 14.39 12.00
N ASP A 110 -11.72 14.06 13.19
CA ASP A 110 -10.90 13.72 14.36
C ASP A 110 -10.34 12.29 14.24
N LEU A 111 -9.03 12.17 14.22
CA LEU A 111 -8.29 10.91 14.13
C LEU A 111 -7.90 10.35 15.50
N SER A 112 -8.29 11.00 16.60
CA SER A 112 -7.85 10.66 17.97
C SER A 112 -8.15 9.21 18.33
N ALA A 113 -9.34 8.72 18.01
CA ALA A 113 -9.75 7.34 18.29
C ALA A 113 -8.96 6.31 17.49
N ASP A 114 -8.66 6.61 16.21
CA ASP A 114 -7.87 5.74 15.37
C ASP A 114 -6.39 5.72 15.80
N MET A 115 -5.87 6.88 16.20
CA MET A 115 -4.52 7.00 16.76
C MET A 115 -4.36 6.20 18.05
N GLU A 116 -5.34 6.23 18.95
CA GLU A 116 -5.28 5.46 20.20
C GLU A 116 -5.28 3.96 19.90
N ARG A 117 -6.11 3.46 18.96
CA ARG A 117 -6.09 2.06 18.51
C ARG A 117 -4.73 1.64 17.94
N VAL A 118 -4.07 2.53 17.19
CA VAL A 118 -2.72 2.27 16.67
C VAL A 118 -1.72 2.20 17.82
N TYR A 119 -1.81 3.09 18.79
CA TYR A 119 -0.92 3.09 19.95
C TYR A 119 -1.14 1.91 20.89
N GLU A 120 -2.37 1.45 21.06
CA GLU A 120 -2.68 0.20 21.79
C GLU A 120 -2.02 -1.01 21.11
N ARG A 121 -2.12 -1.08 19.78
CA ARG A 121 -1.54 -2.19 19.02
C ARG A 121 -0.01 -2.11 18.91
N PHE A 122 0.54 -0.89 18.93
CA PHE A 122 1.97 -0.60 18.81
C PHE A 122 2.46 0.37 19.90
N PRO A 123 2.60 -0.04 21.17
CA PRO A 123 2.96 0.84 22.29
C PRO A 123 4.26 1.62 22.08
N ARG A 124 5.24 1.02 21.37
CA ARG A 124 6.50 1.67 21.03
C ARG A 124 6.34 2.93 20.16
N LEU A 125 5.30 3.01 19.35
CA LEU A 125 5.00 4.23 18.58
C LEU A 125 4.52 5.34 19.50
N LYS A 126 3.72 5.03 20.52
CA LYS A 126 3.26 5.98 21.56
C LYS A 126 4.42 6.58 22.34
N GLU A 127 5.34 5.71 22.81
CA GLU A 127 6.56 6.12 23.52
C GLU A 127 7.42 7.09 22.70
N ARG A 128 7.48 6.89 21.38
CA ARG A 128 8.34 7.63 20.46
C ARG A 128 7.59 8.61 19.57
N ARG A 129 6.36 8.97 19.89
CA ARG A 129 5.48 9.77 19.03
C ARG A 129 6.11 11.10 18.56
N ARG A 130 6.96 11.72 19.37
CA ARG A 130 7.66 12.97 19.06
C ARG A 130 9.04 12.78 18.41
N GLN A 131 9.46 11.52 18.22
CA GLN A 131 10.76 11.22 17.62
C GLN A 131 10.69 11.38 16.10
N VAL A 132 11.73 12.02 15.53
CA VAL A 132 11.93 12.12 14.08
C VAL A 132 12.74 10.91 13.60
N PRO A 133 12.26 10.08 12.68
CA PRO A 133 12.92 8.84 12.26
C PRO A 133 14.34 9.02 11.72
N GLY A 134 14.59 10.09 10.97
CA GLY A 134 15.89 10.38 10.37
C GLY A 134 17.02 10.73 11.37
N ARG A 135 16.70 10.94 12.65
CA ARG A 135 17.67 11.20 13.72
C ARG A 135 18.01 9.95 14.54
N CYS A 136 17.48 8.79 14.19
CA CYS A 136 17.95 7.55 14.79
C CYS A 136 19.37 7.25 14.30
N PRO A 137 20.38 7.04 15.20
CA PRO A 137 21.69 6.59 14.78
C PRO A 137 21.54 5.30 13.95
N ALA A 138 22.21 5.25 12.81
CA ALA A 138 22.13 4.16 11.83
C ALA A 138 22.46 2.75 12.40
N ALA A 139 22.99 2.69 13.62
CA ALA A 139 23.40 1.45 14.30
C ALA A 139 22.25 0.68 14.98
N SER A 140 21.03 1.22 15.09
CA SER A 140 19.93 0.48 15.72
C SER A 140 18.79 0.19 14.74
N SER A 141 18.87 -0.97 14.11
CA SER A 141 17.71 -1.64 13.45
C SER A 141 16.50 -1.82 14.41
N ARG A 142 16.65 -1.40 15.66
CA ARG A 142 15.67 -1.46 16.74
C ARG A 142 14.77 -0.23 16.86
N CYS A 143 15.02 0.86 16.11
CA CYS A 143 14.18 2.05 16.20
C CYS A 143 12.78 1.85 15.60
N TRP A 144 12.63 0.91 14.66
CA TRP A 144 11.37 0.58 14.01
C TRP A 144 11.24 -0.94 13.89
N PRO A 145 10.66 -1.63 14.89
CA PRO A 145 10.60 -3.11 14.91
C PRO A 145 9.84 -3.72 13.72
N TRP A 146 9.00 -2.95 13.05
CA TRP A 146 8.23 -3.35 11.86
C TRP A 146 8.85 -2.90 10.53
N ALA A 147 9.95 -2.14 10.57
CA ALA A 147 10.65 -1.67 9.37
C ALA A 147 11.79 -2.60 8.92
N GLY A 148 11.92 -3.77 9.53
CA GLY A 148 12.96 -4.73 9.23
C GLY A 148 12.46 -6.16 9.30
N ARG A 149 12.07 -6.71 8.21
CA ARG A 149 12.39 -8.03 7.63
C ARG A 149 11.56 -8.23 6.40
#